data_e945f96e110025efdc9db07e2e8547a8
#
_entry.id   e945f96e110025efdc9db07e2e8547a8
#
_cell.length_a   1.000
_cell.length_b   1.000
_cell.length_c   1.000
_cell.angle_alpha   90.00
_cell.angle_beta   90.00
_cell.angle_gamma   90.00
#
_symmetry.space_group_name_H-M   'P 1'
#
loop_
_entity.id
_entity.type
_entity.pdbx_description
1 polymer ?
#
loop_
_entity_poly.entity_id
_entity_poly.type
_entity_poly.pdbx_seq_one_letter_code
_entity_poly.pdbx_strand_id
1 'polypeptide(L)'
;MLVLAIETTCDETAAAVITGELKVRSSVVASQDKLHERFGGVVPEIAARAHVERILPVVDDALRRAGIGAADLDAIAVANTPGLAGSLLIGLTAAKTLSAALQIPLVA
;
A
#
# COMPACT_ATOMS: atom_id res chain seq x y z
N MET A 1 14.29 -4.18 12.71
CA MET A 1 12.84 -3.94 12.61
C MET A 1 12.45 -3.82 11.15
N LEU A 2 11.40 -4.52 10.75
CA LEU A 2 10.88 -4.49 9.39
C LEU A 2 9.46 -3.89 9.39
N VAL A 3 9.27 -2.88 8.54
CA VAL A 3 7.99 -2.17 8.42
C VAL A 3 7.48 -2.29 6.99
N LEU A 4 6.22 -2.70 6.83
CA LEU A 4 5.52 -2.64 5.54
C LEU A 4 4.78 -1.30 5.48
N ALA A 5 5.11 -0.48 4.49
CA ALA A 5 4.45 0.80 4.26
C ALA A 5 3.51 0.69 3.06
N ILE A 6 2.28 1.14 3.21
CA ILE A 6 1.22 1.08 2.18
C ILE A 6 0.73 2.48 1.85
N GLU A 7 0.55 2.75 0.56
CA GLU A 7 0.05 4.04 0.09
C GLU A 7 -0.93 3.83 -1.08
N THR A 8 -2.16 4.34 -0.90
CA THR A 8 -3.22 4.31 -1.93
C THR A 8 -3.90 5.69 -2.03
N THR A 9 -3.11 6.75 -1.94
CA THR A 9 -3.66 8.11 -1.74
C THR A 9 -4.41 8.66 -2.95
N CYS A 10 -4.06 8.29 -4.17
CA CYS A 10 -4.72 8.80 -5.37
C CYS A 10 -4.78 7.75 -6.48
N ASP A 11 -3.79 7.73 -7.37
CA ASP A 11 -3.80 6.93 -8.59
C ASP A 11 -2.71 5.86 -8.63
N GLU A 12 -1.98 5.68 -7.54
CA GLU A 12 -0.95 4.66 -7.43
C GLU A 12 -1.22 3.77 -6.23
N THR A 13 -1.05 2.46 -6.42
CA THR A 13 -1.05 1.50 -5.32
C THR A 13 0.41 1.15 -5.05
N ALA A 14 0.89 1.46 -3.87
CA ALA A 14 2.30 1.28 -3.55
C ALA A 14 2.49 0.55 -2.23
N ALA A 15 3.54 -0.25 -2.16
CA ALA A 15 3.98 -0.87 -0.93
C ALA A 15 5.50 -0.94 -0.92
N ALA A 16 6.08 -0.75 0.25
CA ALA A 16 7.52 -0.80 0.44
C ALA A 16 7.84 -1.54 1.74
N VAL A 17 8.97 -2.24 1.77
CA VAL A 17 9.50 -2.82 3.00
C VAL A 17 10.72 -2.01 3.41
N ILE A 18 10.68 -1.48 4.62
CA ILE A 18 11.68 -0.55 5.14
C ILE A 18 12.26 -1.13 6.44
N THR A 19 13.56 -1.01 6.62
CA THR A 19 14.21 -1.39 7.89
C THR A 19 14.15 -0.25 8.89
N GLY A 20 14.37 -0.55 10.18
CA GLY A 20 14.43 0.46 11.24
C GLY A 20 15.51 1.51 11.05
N GLU A 21 16.49 1.25 10.18
CA GLU A 21 17.54 2.20 9.82
C GLU A 21 17.16 3.06 8.61
N LEU A 22 15.90 3.06 8.24
CA LEU A 22 15.34 3.79 7.09
C LEU A 22 15.91 3.33 5.74
N LYS A 23 16.36 2.10 5.64
CA LYS A 23 16.77 1.51 4.38
C LYS A 23 15.59 0.85 3.69
N VAL A 24 15.38 1.20 2.43
CA VAL A 24 14.30 0.60 1.61
C VAL A 24 14.79 -0.75 1.08
N ARG A 25 14.18 -1.84 1.52
CA ARG A 25 14.49 -3.18 1.03
C ARG A 25 13.76 -3.51 -0.24
N SER A 26 12.55 -2.98 -0.40
CA SER A 26 11.77 -3.11 -1.62
C SER A 26 10.82 -1.93 -1.75
N SER A 27 10.43 -1.62 -2.99
CA SER A 27 9.43 -0.60 -3.28
C SER A 27 8.72 -1.01 -4.56
N VAL A 28 7.41 -1.16 -4.49
CA VAL A 28 6.57 -1.58 -5.63
C VAL A 28 5.46 -0.55 -5.82
N VAL A 29 5.33 -0.06 -7.04
CA VAL A 29 4.31 0.92 -7.40
C VAL A 29 3.54 0.41 -8.61
N ALA A 30 2.22 0.38 -8.53
CA ALA A 30 1.33 0.09 -9.64
C ALA A 30 0.57 1.38 -10.00
N SER A 31 0.92 1.97 -11.14
CA SER A 31 0.30 3.21 -11.61
C SER A 31 -1.01 2.94 -12.34
N GLN A 32 -1.96 3.89 -12.22
CA GLN A 32 -3.24 3.87 -12.93
C GLN A 32 -3.28 4.87 -14.08
N ASP A 33 -2.15 5.44 -14.46
CA ASP A 33 -2.10 6.52 -15.46
C ASP A 33 -2.92 6.21 -16.72
N LYS A 34 -2.75 5.00 -17.26
CA LYS A 34 -3.47 4.58 -18.48
C LYS A 34 -4.98 4.48 -18.28
N LEU A 35 -5.44 4.14 -17.08
CA LEU A 35 -6.86 4.05 -16.77
C LEU A 35 -7.54 5.42 -16.77
N HIS A 36 -6.84 6.43 -16.27
CA HIS A 36 -7.39 7.77 -16.12
C HIS A 36 -7.18 8.67 -17.34
N GLU A 37 -6.20 8.35 -18.16
CA GLU A 37 -5.82 9.12 -19.35
C GLU A 37 -6.99 9.39 -20.28
N ARG A 38 -7.82 8.38 -20.52
CA ARG A 38 -8.99 8.46 -21.39
C ARG A 38 -10.08 9.40 -20.86
N PHE A 39 -10.03 9.81 -19.59
CA PHE A 39 -10.98 10.71 -18.94
C PHE A 39 -10.40 12.10 -18.68
N GLY A 40 -9.15 12.34 -19.06
CA GLY A 40 -8.49 13.63 -18.88
C GLY A 40 -8.05 13.93 -17.44
N GLY A 41 -8.12 12.94 -16.54
CA GLY A 41 -7.72 13.10 -15.14
C GLY A 41 -8.19 11.94 -14.29
N VAL A 42 -7.88 11.98 -12.99
CA VAL A 42 -8.23 10.92 -12.06
C VAL A 42 -9.73 10.84 -11.84
N VAL A 43 -10.30 9.65 -12.00
CA VAL A 43 -11.70 9.36 -11.70
C VAL A 43 -11.77 8.58 -10.38
N PRO A 44 -12.33 9.16 -9.29
CA PRO A 44 -12.25 8.56 -7.96
C PRO A 44 -12.76 7.12 -7.85
N GLU A 45 -13.88 6.79 -8.50
CA GLU A 45 -14.42 5.43 -8.46
C GLU A 45 -13.49 4.41 -9.14
N ILE A 46 -12.89 4.80 -10.27
CA ILE A 46 -11.94 3.96 -10.99
C ILE A 46 -10.68 3.78 -10.15
N ALA A 47 -10.21 4.85 -9.50
CA ALA A 47 -9.05 4.80 -8.63
C ALA A 47 -9.27 3.82 -7.47
N ALA A 48 -10.41 3.91 -6.77
CA ALA A 48 -10.73 3.03 -5.66
C ALA A 48 -10.78 1.56 -6.10
N ARG A 49 -11.42 1.25 -7.23
CA ARG A 49 -11.48 -0.11 -7.77
C ARG A 49 -10.11 -0.68 -8.11
N ALA A 50 -9.27 0.14 -8.74
CA ALA A 50 -7.92 -0.29 -9.09
C ALA A 50 -7.09 -0.61 -7.85
N HIS A 51 -7.23 0.17 -6.77
CA HIS A 51 -6.57 -0.14 -5.51
C HIS A 51 -7.03 -1.48 -4.93
N VAL A 52 -8.34 -1.75 -4.95
CA VAL A 52 -8.88 -3.03 -4.47
C VAL A 52 -8.26 -4.20 -5.22
N GLU A 53 -8.14 -4.09 -6.55
CA GLU A 53 -7.59 -5.14 -7.38
C GLU A 53 -6.07 -5.32 -7.21
N ARG A 54 -5.36 -4.26 -6.88
CA ARG A 54 -3.89 -4.24 -6.88
C ARG A 54 -3.23 -4.34 -5.52
N ILE A 55 -3.97 -4.08 -4.43
CA ILE A 55 -3.37 -3.98 -3.10
C ILE A 55 -2.68 -5.29 -2.68
N LEU A 56 -3.32 -6.45 -2.84
CA LEU A 56 -2.73 -7.71 -2.45
C LEU A 56 -1.53 -8.11 -3.32
N PRO A 57 -1.63 -8.03 -4.67
CA PRO A 57 -0.46 -8.30 -5.53
C PRO A 57 0.72 -7.37 -5.25
N VAL A 58 0.46 -6.10 -4.98
CA VAL A 58 1.52 -5.13 -4.70
C VAL A 58 2.20 -5.42 -3.36
N VAL A 59 1.43 -5.72 -2.32
CA VAL A 59 1.96 -6.10 -1.01
C VAL A 59 2.78 -7.40 -1.12
N ASP A 60 2.22 -8.40 -1.79
CA ASP A 60 2.90 -9.68 -1.98
C ASP A 60 4.23 -9.51 -2.72
N ASP A 61 4.23 -8.70 -3.77
CA ASP A 61 5.44 -8.43 -4.56
C ASP A 61 6.50 -7.68 -3.72
N ALA A 62 6.07 -6.74 -2.89
CA ALA A 62 6.97 -6.01 -2.00
C ALA A 62 7.65 -6.96 -0.99
N LEU A 63 6.90 -7.87 -0.40
CA LEU A 63 7.43 -8.87 0.53
C LEU A 63 8.41 -9.81 -0.16
N ARG A 64 8.05 -10.32 -1.34
CA ARG A 64 8.91 -11.21 -2.12
C ARG A 64 10.21 -10.55 -2.52
N ARG A 65 10.16 -9.32 -3.00
CA ARG A 65 11.35 -8.55 -3.40
C ARG A 65 12.26 -8.24 -2.23
N ALA A 66 11.67 -8.05 -1.04
CA ALA A 66 12.44 -7.84 0.18
C ALA A 66 13.04 -9.13 0.73
N GLY A 67 12.60 -10.29 0.23
CA GLY A 67 13.06 -11.60 0.69
C GLY A 67 12.54 -11.99 2.06
N ILE A 68 11.34 -11.51 2.42
CA ILE A 68 10.73 -11.78 3.73
C ILE A 68 9.30 -12.30 3.57
N GLY A 69 8.78 -12.92 4.62
CA GLY A 69 7.37 -13.25 4.75
C GLY A 69 6.65 -12.24 5.61
N ALA A 70 5.31 -12.26 5.57
CA ALA A 70 4.48 -11.37 6.38
C ALA A 70 4.76 -11.55 7.88
N ALA A 71 5.08 -12.77 8.32
CA ALA A 71 5.38 -13.07 9.71
C ALA A 71 6.66 -12.38 10.21
N ASP A 72 7.52 -11.92 9.31
CA ASP A 72 8.76 -11.22 9.67
C ASP A 72 8.54 -9.74 9.96
N LEU A 73 7.36 -9.21 9.65
CA LEU A 73 7.04 -7.79 9.84
C LEU A 73 6.86 -7.44 11.31
N ASP A 74 7.35 -6.29 11.70
CA ASP A 74 7.25 -5.76 13.06
C ASP A 74 6.18 -4.66 13.18
N ALA A 75 5.85 -3.98 12.08
CA ALA A 75 4.83 -2.93 12.06
C ALA A 75 4.31 -2.71 10.64
N ILE A 76 3.12 -2.11 10.57
CA ILE A 76 2.52 -1.64 9.31
C ILE A 76 2.40 -0.13 9.38
N ALA A 77 2.80 0.56 8.33
CA ALA A 77 2.58 1.99 8.18
C ALA A 77 1.65 2.22 6.98
N VAL A 78 0.77 3.20 7.07
CA VAL A 78 -0.16 3.54 5.98
C VAL A 78 -0.32 5.05 5.88
N ALA A 79 -0.34 5.55 4.65
CA ALA A 79 -0.65 6.95 4.39
C ALA A 79 -2.17 7.14 4.51
N ASN A 80 -2.61 8.06 5.38
CA ASN A 80 -4.02 8.34 5.61
C ASN A 80 -4.43 9.74 5.18
N THR A 81 -3.49 10.61 4.84
CA THR A 81 -3.71 11.96 4.29
C THR A 81 -2.42 12.44 3.60
N PRO A 82 -2.51 13.36 2.61
CA PRO A 82 -3.70 13.71 1.83
C PRO A 82 -4.01 12.65 0.78
N GLY A 83 -5.22 12.72 0.22
CA GLY A 83 -5.61 11.84 -0.89
C GLY A 83 -7.13 11.76 -1.06
N LEU A 84 -7.57 10.96 -2.02
CA LEU A 84 -8.98 10.70 -2.27
C LEU A 84 -9.53 9.79 -1.17
N ALA A 85 -10.66 10.18 -0.56
CA ALA A 85 -11.25 9.45 0.58
C ALA A 85 -11.46 7.96 0.30
N GLY A 86 -12.04 7.61 -0.86
CA GLY A 86 -12.27 6.22 -1.24
C GLY A 86 -10.98 5.43 -1.42
N SER A 87 -9.98 6.05 -2.04
CA SER A 87 -8.67 5.42 -2.25
C SER A 87 -7.92 5.23 -0.93
N LEU A 88 -7.94 6.25 -0.07
CA LEU A 88 -7.32 6.16 1.26
C LEU A 88 -7.90 5.01 2.09
N LEU A 89 -9.22 4.82 2.00
CA LEU A 89 -9.92 3.77 2.73
C LEU A 89 -9.41 2.37 2.37
N ILE A 90 -9.07 2.13 1.11
CA ILE A 90 -8.57 0.82 0.67
C ILE A 90 -7.25 0.48 1.39
N GLY A 91 -6.28 1.39 1.36
CA GLY A 91 -4.99 1.19 2.03
C GLY A 91 -5.15 1.06 3.54
N LEU A 92 -5.95 1.93 4.14
CA LEU A 92 -6.20 1.92 5.57
C LEU A 92 -6.86 0.60 6.02
N THR A 93 -7.85 0.12 5.27
CA THR A 93 -8.53 -1.15 5.57
C THR A 93 -7.57 -2.33 5.46
N ALA A 94 -6.76 -2.38 4.41
CA ALA A 94 -5.76 -3.43 4.24
C ALA A 94 -4.74 -3.40 5.38
N ALA A 95 -4.25 -2.22 5.75
CA ALA A 95 -3.29 -2.05 6.83
C ALA A 95 -3.86 -2.48 8.18
N LYS A 96 -5.09 -2.11 8.49
CA LYS A 96 -5.78 -2.51 9.72
C LYS A 96 -5.96 -4.03 9.79
N THR A 97 -6.36 -4.63 8.67
CA THR A 97 -6.56 -6.08 8.60
C THR A 97 -5.25 -6.83 8.82
N LEU A 98 -4.18 -6.41 8.17
CA LEU A 98 -2.86 -7.02 8.34
C LEU A 98 -2.34 -6.83 9.76
N SER A 99 -2.47 -5.64 10.33
CA SER A 99 -2.07 -5.35 11.70
C SER A 99 -2.79 -6.26 12.70
N ALA A 100 -4.10 -6.43 12.54
CA ALA A 100 -4.90 -7.30 13.40
C ALA A 100 -4.52 -8.76 13.22
N ALA A 101 -4.40 -9.24 11.98
CA ALA A 101 -4.08 -10.64 11.69
C ALA A 101 -2.68 -11.03 12.17
N LEU A 102 -1.71 -10.14 12.04
CA LEU A 102 -0.32 -10.38 12.44
C LEU A 102 -0.02 -9.96 13.87
N GLN A 103 -0.97 -9.28 14.54
CA GLN A 103 -0.82 -8.77 15.90
C GLN A 103 0.40 -7.85 16.05
N ILE A 104 0.56 -6.93 15.13
CA ILE A 104 1.64 -5.94 15.09
C ILE A 104 1.08 -4.52 15.03
N PRO A 105 1.84 -3.51 15.48
CA PRO A 105 1.38 -2.12 15.50
C PRO A 105 1.05 -1.56 14.12
N LEU A 106 0.07 -0.68 14.07
CA LEU A 106 -0.27 0.14 12.90
C LEU A 106 0.09 1.60 13.17
N VAL A 107 0.79 2.21 12.23
CA VAL A 107 1.13 3.64 12.27
C VAL A 107 0.51 4.32 11.04
N ALA A 108 -0.25 5.36 11.27
CA ALA A 108 -0.90 6.13 10.20
C ALA A 108 -0.19 7.46 9.95
#